data_9fc5bacf69c60cdb5d7274693f9a3e99
#
_entry.id   9fc5bacf69c60cdb5d7274693f9a3e99
#
_cell.length_a   1.000
_cell.length_b   1.000
_cell.length_c   1.000
_cell.angle_alpha   90.00
_cell.angle_beta   90.00
_cell.angle_gamma   90.00
#
_symmetry.space_group_name_H-M   'P 1'
#
loop_
_entity.id
_entity.type
_entity.pdbx_description
1 polymer ?
#
loop_
_entity_poly.entity_id
_entity_poly.type
_entity_poly.pdbx_seq_one_letter_code
_entity_poly.pdbx_strand_id
1 'polypeptide(L)'
;SPEPEALGRLFEQMGFAAVARHRSKDVTLYRQGGVNFILNNEPGSFAAEFAREHGPSACAMAFRVRDAAAAFDKALDRGGAEVPNHVGPMELNIPTLQGIGHSRLYLVDRYGAKGTIYDVDFEPIAGAAAAPAGLTYIDHLTHNVYQGNMDQWAGFYEDVFNFREVRYFDIEGKLTGLRSRAMTSADGKIRIPINESADDKSQIAEYLRDYRGEGIQHIA
;
A
#
# COMPACT_ATOMS: atom_id res chain seq x y z
N SER A 1 -12.18 1.10 4.36
CA SER A 1 -12.95 2.34 4.11
C SER A 1 -14.20 2.38 4.99
N PRO A 2 -14.56 3.54 5.57
CA PRO A 2 -15.84 3.70 6.27
C PRO A 2 -17.05 3.58 5.31
N GLU A 3 -16.83 3.82 4.03
CA GLU A 3 -17.83 3.74 2.97
C GLU A 3 -17.38 2.77 1.87
N PRO A 4 -17.38 1.45 2.14
CA PRO A 4 -16.83 0.46 1.23
C PRO A 4 -17.58 0.40 -0.11
N GLU A 5 -18.88 0.58 -0.12
CA GLU A 5 -19.69 0.59 -1.34
C GLU A 5 -19.38 1.79 -2.25
N ALA A 6 -19.15 2.98 -1.68
CA ALA A 6 -18.76 4.15 -2.45
C ALA A 6 -17.38 3.96 -3.08
N LEU A 7 -16.44 3.39 -2.34
CA LEU A 7 -15.10 3.08 -2.84
C LEU A 7 -15.15 1.99 -3.92
N GLY A 8 -15.98 0.95 -3.75
CA GLY A 8 -16.19 -0.08 -4.76
C GLY A 8 -16.73 0.51 -6.08
N ARG A 9 -17.74 1.39 -6.01
CA ARG A 9 -18.26 2.12 -7.19
C ARG A 9 -17.16 2.97 -7.86
N LEU A 10 -16.31 3.61 -7.09
CA LEU A 10 -15.17 4.37 -7.64
C LEU A 10 -14.22 3.46 -8.43
N PHE A 11 -13.87 2.28 -7.88
CA PHE A 11 -13.05 1.32 -8.60
C PHE A 11 -13.71 0.87 -9.91
N GLU A 12 -15.00 0.60 -9.90
CA GLU A 12 -15.75 0.25 -11.12
C GLU A 12 -15.76 1.37 -12.16
N GLN A 13 -15.93 2.62 -11.74
CA GLN A 13 -15.85 3.80 -12.62
C GLN A 13 -14.44 3.97 -13.23
N MET A 14 -13.40 3.55 -12.52
CA MET A 14 -12.01 3.51 -13.00
C MET A 14 -11.72 2.29 -13.89
N GLY A 15 -12.70 1.42 -14.16
CA GLY A 15 -12.56 0.24 -15.01
C GLY A 15 -12.07 -1.02 -14.30
N PHE A 16 -12.06 -1.05 -12.98
CA PHE A 16 -11.80 -2.28 -12.22
C PHE A 16 -13.06 -3.12 -12.09
N ALA A 17 -12.93 -4.43 -12.14
CA ALA A 17 -14.03 -5.34 -11.83
C ALA A 17 -13.81 -6.00 -10.46
N ALA A 18 -14.87 -6.20 -9.71
CA ALA A 18 -14.90 -7.11 -8.57
C ALA A 18 -14.81 -8.54 -9.07
N VAL A 19 -13.62 -9.15 -9.03
CA VAL A 19 -13.34 -10.45 -9.66
C VAL A 19 -13.39 -11.63 -8.70
N ALA A 20 -13.20 -11.40 -7.40
CA ALA A 20 -13.25 -12.46 -6.41
C ALA A 20 -13.62 -11.91 -5.02
N ARG A 21 -14.17 -12.76 -4.16
CA ARG A 21 -14.45 -12.50 -2.75
C ARG A 21 -13.71 -13.47 -1.86
N HIS A 22 -13.26 -13.00 -0.71
CA HIS A 22 -12.64 -13.86 0.29
C HIS A 22 -13.65 -14.87 0.83
N ARG A 23 -13.20 -16.11 1.07
CA ARG A 23 -14.07 -17.24 1.44
C ARG A 23 -14.75 -17.09 2.78
N SER A 24 -14.15 -16.38 3.73
CA SER A 24 -14.58 -16.30 5.13
C SER A 24 -14.70 -14.86 5.66
N LYS A 25 -14.26 -13.85 4.91
CA LYS A 25 -14.23 -12.45 5.35
C LYS A 25 -14.91 -11.54 4.33
N ASP A 26 -15.43 -10.41 4.77
CA ASP A 26 -15.99 -9.39 3.87
C ASP A 26 -14.85 -8.59 3.19
N VAL A 27 -14.19 -9.27 2.25
CA VAL A 27 -13.06 -8.73 1.49
C VAL A 27 -13.26 -9.03 0.00
N THR A 28 -13.18 -8.00 -0.82
CA THR A 28 -13.39 -8.09 -2.28
C THR A 28 -12.12 -7.70 -3.02
N LEU A 29 -11.76 -8.50 -4.01
CA LEU A 29 -10.67 -8.22 -4.95
C LEU A 29 -11.21 -7.51 -6.19
N TYR A 30 -10.72 -6.30 -6.42
CA TYR A 30 -10.92 -5.53 -7.64
C TYR A 30 -9.68 -5.63 -8.52
N ARG A 31 -9.88 -5.85 -9.82
CA ARG A 31 -8.76 -6.03 -10.76
C ARG A 31 -8.99 -5.33 -12.09
N GLN A 32 -7.93 -4.74 -12.60
CA GLN A 32 -7.83 -4.29 -13.99
C GLN A 32 -6.43 -4.66 -14.51
N GLY A 33 -6.33 -5.54 -15.50
CA GLY A 33 -5.05 -6.04 -15.98
C GLY A 33 -4.20 -6.66 -14.86
N GLY A 34 -3.01 -6.14 -14.64
CA GLY A 34 -2.09 -6.55 -13.56
C GLY A 34 -2.28 -5.83 -12.23
N VAL A 35 -3.15 -4.82 -12.19
CA VAL A 35 -3.40 -4.00 -10.99
C VAL A 35 -4.49 -4.63 -10.14
N ASN A 36 -4.23 -4.77 -8.85
CA ASN A 36 -5.16 -5.34 -7.88
C ASN A 36 -5.38 -4.38 -6.73
N PHE A 37 -6.64 -4.11 -6.42
CA PHE A 37 -7.06 -3.46 -5.19
C PHE A 37 -7.86 -4.44 -4.34
N ILE A 38 -7.59 -4.47 -3.05
CA ILE A 38 -8.35 -5.28 -2.08
C ILE A 38 -9.16 -4.32 -1.22
N LEU A 39 -10.47 -4.40 -1.35
CA LEU A 39 -11.40 -3.67 -0.50
C LEU A 39 -11.74 -4.56 0.70
N ASN A 40 -11.21 -4.20 1.86
CA ASN A 40 -11.46 -4.91 3.11
C ASN A 40 -12.51 -4.15 3.92
N ASN A 41 -13.65 -4.81 4.13
CA ASN A 41 -14.77 -4.32 4.93
C ASN A 41 -15.04 -5.24 6.15
N GLU A 42 -14.12 -6.16 6.46
CA GLU A 42 -14.27 -7.10 7.57
C GLU A 42 -14.31 -6.35 8.91
N PRO A 43 -15.40 -6.51 9.70
CA PRO A 43 -15.49 -5.88 11.01
C PRO A 43 -14.41 -6.36 11.99
N GLY A 44 -13.88 -5.44 12.79
CA GLY A 44 -12.83 -5.77 13.77
C GLY A 44 -11.47 -6.10 13.16
N SER A 45 -11.32 -5.96 11.85
CA SER A 45 -10.03 -6.12 11.18
C SER A 45 -9.12 -4.90 11.38
N PHE A 46 -7.82 -5.10 11.17
CA PHE A 46 -6.86 -3.99 11.10
C PHE A 46 -7.31 -2.89 10.11
N ALA A 47 -7.84 -3.28 8.94
CA ALA A 47 -8.32 -2.32 7.96
C ALA A 47 -9.51 -1.50 8.45
N ALA A 48 -10.40 -2.09 9.25
CA ALA A 48 -11.52 -1.37 9.87
C ALA A 48 -11.03 -0.39 10.96
N GLU A 49 -10.04 -0.78 11.75
CA GLU A 49 -9.42 0.10 12.76
C GLU A 49 -8.69 1.26 12.09
N PHE A 50 -7.89 0.98 11.09
CA PHE A 50 -7.18 1.97 10.31
C PHE A 50 -8.14 2.97 9.64
N ALA A 51 -9.25 2.48 9.08
CA ALA A 51 -10.25 3.33 8.45
C ALA A 51 -11.03 4.23 9.44
N ARG A 52 -11.19 3.79 10.69
CA ARG A 52 -11.78 4.65 11.74
C ARG A 52 -10.86 5.81 12.13
N GLU A 53 -9.57 5.60 12.09
CA GLU A 53 -8.58 6.62 12.41
C GLU A 53 -8.36 7.59 11.26
N HIS A 54 -8.15 7.05 10.05
CA HIS A 54 -7.66 7.80 8.90
C HIS A 54 -8.73 8.09 7.82
N GLY A 55 -9.93 7.52 7.95
CA GLY A 55 -10.92 7.58 6.87
C GLY A 55 -10.62 6.62 5.71
N PRO A 56 -11.20 6.86 4.51
CA PRO A 56 -10.90 6.07 3.31
C PRO A 56 -9.43 6.17 2.95
N SER A 57 -8.71 5.03 2.98
CA SER A 57 -7.25 5.06 2.82
C SER A 57 -6.69 3.69 2.41
N ALA A 58 -5.47 3.70 1.87
CA ALA A 58 -4.69 2.50 1.64
C ALA A 58 -3.93 2.15 2.94
N CYS A 59 -4.39 1.13 3.66
CA CYS A 59 -3.78 0.69 4.92
C CYS A 59 -2.65 -0.31 4.74
N ALA A 60 -2.46 -0.81 3.52
CA ALA A 60 -1.45 -1.81 3.21
C ALA A 60 -1.06 -1.79 1.74
N MET A 61 0.16 -2.24 1.46
CA MET A 61 0.64 -2.56 0.12
C MET A 61 1.41 -3.88 0.13
N ALA A 62 1.59 -4.50 -1.03
CA ALA A 62 2.31 -5.75 -1.16
C ALA A 62 3.46 -5.64 -2.16
N PHE A 63 4.63 -6.15 -1.78
CA PHE A 63 5.77 -6.30 -2.65
C PHE A 63 5.89 -7.74 -3.14
N ARG A 64 6.03 -7.91 -4.45
CA ARG A 64 6.38 -9.21 -5.03
C ARG A 64 7.87 -9.47 -4.82
N VAL A 65 8.17 -10.59 -4.17
CA VAL A 65 9.54 -11.04 -3.87
C VAL A 65 9.74 -12.45 -4.41
N ARG A 66 10.97 -12.89 -4.57
CA ARG A 66 11.27 -14.25 -5.07
C ARG A 66 10.95 -15.35 -4.05
N ASP A 67 11.19 -15.04 -2.77
CA ASP A 67 11.00 -15.91 -1.62
C ASP A 67 10.57 -15.02 -0.46
N ALA A 68 9.33 -15.20 0.01
CA ALA A 68 8.74 -14.33 1.02
C ALA A 68 9.36 -14.57 2.41
N ALA A 69 9.68 -15.82 2.75
CA ALA A 69 10.29 -16.15 4.03
C ALA A 69 11.71 -15.57 4.12
N ALA A 70 12.55 -15.83 3.13
CA ALA A 70 13.91 -15.30 3.10
C ALA A 70 13.95 -13.77 3.05
N ALA A 71 13.00 -13.14 2.35
CA ALA A 71 12.90 -11.68 2.31
C ALA A 71 12.47 -11.11 3.66
N PHE A 72 11.58 -11.80 4.36
CA PHE A 72 11.10 -11.40 5.68
C PHE A 72 12.22 -11.50 6.72
N ASP A 73 12.90 -12.64 6.81
CA ASP A 73 14.03 -12.83 7.74
C ASP A 73 15.09 -11.75 7.52
N LYS A 74 15.44 -11.48 6.27
CA LYS A 74 16.40 -10.45 5.93
C LYS A 74 15.92 -9.03 6.29
N ALA A 75 14.61 -8.76 6.17
CA ALA A 75 14.05 -7.49 6.57
C ALA A 75 14.13 -7.30 8.09
N LEU A 76 13.86 -8.34 8.87
CA LEU A 76 14.00 -8.31 10.33
C LEU A 76 15.46 -8.08 10.76
N ASP A 77 16.40 -8.79 10.15
CA ASP A 77 17.84 -8.62 10.40
C ASP A 77 18.33 -7.19 10.13
N ARG A 78 17.59 -6.44 9.31
CA ARG A 78 17.90 -5.06 8.92
C ARG A 78 17.04 -4.01 9.63
N GLY A 79 16.36 -4.40 10.70
CA GLY A 79 15.58 -3.49 11.53
C GLY A 79 14.12 -3.31 11.12
N GLY A 80 13.60 -4.11 10.20
CA GLY A 80 12.17 -4.19 9.93
C GLY A 80 11.41 -4.72 11.14
N ALA A 81 10.22 -4.19 11.39
CA ALA A 81 9.36 -4.64 12.49
C ALA A 81 8.28 -5.60 11.98
N GLU A 82 8.22 -6.78 12.56
CA GLU A 82 7.17 -7.75 12.28
C GLU A 82 5.80 -7.26 12.74
N VAL A 83 4.78 -7.51 11.94
CA VAL A 83 3.37 -7.38 12.35
C VAL A 83 2.75 -8.77 12.35
N PRO A 84 2.37 -9.31 13.52
CA PRO A 84 1.70 -10.59 13.61
C PRO A 84 0.38 -10.61 12.84
N ASN A 85 0.16 -11.66 12.05
CA ASN A 85 -1.10 -11.87 11.36
C ASN A 85 -2.01 -12.80 12.15
N HIS A 86 -3.28 -12.46 12.21
CA HIS A 86 -4.32 -13.36 12.70
C HIS A 86 -4.98 -14.01 11.49
N VAL A 87 -4.52 -15.19 11.13
CA VAL A 87 -5.05 -15.98 10.02
C VAL A 87 -6.00 -17.07 10.53
N GLY A 88 -7.09 -17.29 9.81
CA GLY A 88 -8.01 -18.38 10.06
C GLY A 88 -7.47 -19.73 9.57
N PRO A 89 -8.17 -20.83 9.89
CA PRO A 89 -7.81 -22.13 9.35
C PRO A 89 -7.81 -22.14 7.84
N MET A 90 -6.74 -22.67 7.23
CA MET A 90 -6.54 -22.75 5.77
C MET A 90 -6.39 -21.40 5.05
N GLU A 91 -6.20 -20.30 5.74
CA GLU A 91 -5.82 -19.03 5.16
C GLU A 91 -4.30 -18.90 5.01
N LEU A 92 -3.85 -18.17 3.99
CA LEU A 92 -2.43 -17.90 3.80
C LEU A 92 -1.90 -16.96 4.88
N ASN A 93 -0.84 -17.39 5.55
CA ASN A 93 -0.05 -16.51 6.42
C ASN A 93 1.01 -15.80 5.58
N ILE A 94 0.74 -14.56 5.19
CA ILE A 94 1.64 -13.76 4.36
C ILE A 94 2.56 -12.96 5.29
N PRO A 95 3.91 -13.09 5.17
CA PRO A 95 4.84 -12.32 5.98
C PRO A 95 4.57 -10.81 5.88
N THR A 96 4.47 -10.15 7.02
CA THR A 96 4.02 -8.76 7.12
C THR A 96 4.95 -7.94 7.99
N LEU A 97 5.35 -6.78 7.48
CA LEU A 97 6.15 -5.79 8.17
C LEU A 97 5.34 -4.51 8.40
N GLN A 98 5.72 -3.76 9.42
CA GLN A 98 5.19 -2.43 9.64
C GLN A 98 5.80 -1.43 8.66
N GLY A 99 4.96 -0.63 8.03
CA GLY A 99 5.34 0.47 7.16
C GLY A 99 5.05 1.84 7.77
N ILE A 100 5.15 2.87 6.93
CA ILE A 100 4.90 4.27 7.32
C ILE A 100 3.48 4.42 7.88
N GLY A 101 3.35 5.14 8.98
CA GLY A 101 2.06 5.45 9.60
C GLY A 101 1.30 4.22 10.06
N HIS A 102 2.00 3.19 10.53
CA HIS A 102 1.44 1.89 10.93
C HIS A 102 0.77 1.11 9.80
N SER A 103 0.93 1.51 8.53
CA SER A 103 0.50 0.69 7.40
C SER A 103 1.22 -0.66 7.36
N ARG A 104 0.69 -1.61 6.63
CA ARG A 104 1.28 -2.96 6.49
C ARG A 104 1.96 -3.14 5.15
N LEU A 105 3.11 -3.80 5.17
CA LEU A 105 3.88 -4.23 4.00
C LEU A 105 3.85 -5.75 3.93
N TYR A 106 3.14 -6.31 2.94
CA TYR A 106 3.08 -7.75 2.70
C TYR A 106 4.17 -8.18 1.73
N LEU A 107 4.83 -9.30 2.01
CA LEU A 107 5.81 -9.91 1.10
C LEU A 107 5.17 -11.11 0.41
N VAL A 108 5.05 -11.05 -0.92
CA VAL A 108 4.32 -12.04 -1.70
C VAL A 108 5.24 -12.69 -2.72
N ASP A 109 5.38 -14.02 -2.67
CA ASP A 109 6.15 -14.80 -3.65
C ASP A 109 5.28 -15.72 -4.53
N ARG A 110 3.97 -15.69 -4.31
CA ARG A 110 3.00 -16.49 -5.06
C ARG A 110 2.39 -15.64 -6.17
N TYR A 111 3.02 -15.68 -7.34
CA TYR A 111 2.59 -14.97 -8.54
C TYR A 111 3.11 -15.64 -9.83
N GLY A 112 2.54 -15.31 -10.98
CA GLY A 112 2.91 -15.88 -12.27
C GLY A 112 2.69 -17.38 -12.31
N ALA A 113 3.70 -18.16 -12.68
CA ALA A 113 3.61 -19.62 -12.78
C ALA A 113 3.32 -20.34 -11.45
N LYS A 114 3.54 -19.68 -10.31
CA LYS A 114 3.23 -20.21 -8.99
C LYS A 114 1.74 -20.02 -8.58
N GLY A 115 0.90 -19.52 -9.50
CA GLY A 115 -0.45 -19.08 -9.16
C GLY A 115 -0.48 -17.74 -8.45
N THR A 116 -1.52 -17.46 -7.67
CA THR A 116 -1.67 -16.22 -6.92
C THR A 116 -2.06 -16.49 -5.47
N ILE A 117 -1.87 -15.50 -4.59
CA ILE A 117 -2.39 -15.57 -3.22
C ILE A 117 -3.92 -15.66 -3.20
N TYR A 118 -4.58 -15.15 -4.24
CA TYR A 118 -6.03 -15.14 -4.37
C TYR A 118 -6.63 -16.54 -4.67
N ASP A 119 -5.85 -17.44 -5.23
CA ASP A 119 -6.32 -18.80 -5.57
C ASP A 119 -6.62 -19.65 -4.32
N VAL A 120 -6.08 -19.26 -3.17
CA VAL A 120 -6.28 -19.97 -1.89
C VAL A 120 -7.41 -19.36 -1.09
N ASP A 121 -7.37 -18.05 -0.88
CA ASP A 121 -8.24 -17.36 0.07
C ASP A 121 -9.52 -16.79 -0.57
N PHE A 122 -9.61 -16.76 -1.89
CA PHE A 122 -10.73 -16.12 -2.59
C PHE A 122 -11.48 -17.09 -3.52
N GLU A 123 -12.75 -16.80 -3.71
CA GLU A 123 -13.63 -17.45 -4.68
C GLU A 123 -13.97 -16.48 -5.82
N PRO A 124 -13.86 -16.94 -7.09
CA PRO A 124 -14.20 -16.10 -8.23
C PRO A 124 -15.66 -15.65 -8.22
N ILE A 125 -15.90 -14.41 -8.62
CA ILE A 125 -17.26 -13.91 -8.88
C ILE A 125 -17.64 -14.27 -10.31
N ALA A 126 -18.71 -15.06 -10.46
CA ALA A 126 -19.19 -15.48 -11.77
C ALA A 126 -19.64 -14.28 -12.62
N GLY A 127 -19.25 -14.28 -13.90
CA GLY A 127 -19.63 -13.20 -14.83
C GLY A 127 -18.92 -11.87 -14.62
N ALA A 128 -17.95 -11.79 -13.71
CA ALA A 128 -17.15 -10.60 -13.52
C ALA A 128 -16.32 -10.30 -14.78
N ALA A 129 -16.66 -9.21 -15.46
CA ALA A 129 -15.93 -8.73 -16.62
C ALA A 129 -15.49 -7.29 -16.37
N ALA A 130 -14.19 -7.06 -16.45
CA ALA A 130 -13.67 -5.70 -16.43
C ALA A 130 -13.98 -5.00 -17.77
N ALA A 131 -14.41 -3.75 -17.70
CA ALA A 131 -14.36 -2.83 -18.83
C ALA A 131 -13.08 -1.97 -18.67
N PRO A 132 -11.92 -2.44 -19.15
CA PRO A 132 -10.65 -1.83 -18.81
C PRO A 132 -10.56 -0.41 -19.35
N ALA A 133 -10.18 0.53 -18.50
CA ALA A 133 -9.97 1.93 -18.85
C ALA A 133 -8.52 2.23 -19.28
N GLY A 134 -7.68 1.21 -19.46
CA GLY A 134 -6.30 1.34 -19.91
C GLY A 134 -5.25 1.49 -18.80
N LEU A 135 -5.63 1.30 -17.53
CA LEU A 135 -4.68 1.28 -16.43
C LEU A 135 -3.90 -0.05 -16.46
N THR A 136 -2.58 0.01 -16.51
CA THR A 136 -1.72 -1.16 -16.75
C THR A 136 -0.87 -1.57 -15.56
N TYR A 137 -0.42 -0.62 -14.76
CA TYR A 137 0.38 -0.89 -13.55
C TYR A 137 0.32 0.31 -12.59
N ILE A 138 0.72 0.07 -11.34
CA ILE A 138 0.92 1.12 -10.34
C ILE A 138 2.34 1.65 -10.53
N ASP A 139 2.47 2.94 -10.88
CA ASP A 139 3.77 3.57 -11.08
C ASP A 139 4.44 3.88 -9.75
N HIS A 140 3.73 4.53 -8.83
CA HIS A 140 4.25 4.86 -7.52
C HIS A 140 3.15 5.03 -6.45
N LEU A 141 3.58 4.95 -5.20
CA LEU A 141 2.75 5.24 -4.03
C LEU A 141 3.45 6.34 -3.22
N THR A 142 2.90 7.54 -3.26
CA THR A 142 3.46 8.68 -2.54
C THR A 142 3.00 8.69 -1.09
N HIS A 143 3.94 8.87 -0.18
CA HIS A 143 3.68 9.02 1.25
C HIS A 143 3.95 10.45 1.68
N ASN A 144 3.09 10.96 2.54
CA ASN A 144 3.34 12.19 3.28
C ASN A 144 3.74 11.85 4.71
N VAL A 145 4.79 12.49 5.19
CA VAL A 145 5.36 12.28 6.53
C VAL A 145 5.50 13.60 7.28
N TYR A 146 5.56 13.54 8.60
CA TYR A 146 5.80 14.71 9.43
C TYR A 146 7.16 15.32 9.16
N GLN A 147 7.28 16.62 9.40
CA GLN A 147 8.54 17.32 9.27
C GLN A 147 9.61 16.69 10.19
N GLY A 148 10.75 16.36 9.60
CA GLY A 148 11.87 15.69 10.26
C GLY A 148 11.85 14.16 10.13
N ASN A 149 10.77 13.53 9.63
CA ASN A 149 10.67 12.07 9.51
C ASN A 149 11.07 11.54 8.14
N MET A 150 11.28 12.39 7.14
CA MET A 150 11.60 11.95 5.78
C MET A 150 12.88 11.12 5.72
N ASP A 151 13.93 11.54 6.42
CA ASP A 151 15.21 10.82 6.44
C ASP A 151 15.09 9.46 7.14
N GLN A 152 14.32 9.38 8.20
CA GLN A 152 14.04 8.11 8.88
C GLN A 152 13.35 7.11 7.95
N TRP A 153 12.31 7.56 7.23
CA TRP A 153 11.56 6.68 6.34
C TRP A 153 12.31 6.35 5.06
N ALA A 154 13.10 7.27 4.52
CA ALA A 154 14.00 6.97 3.42
C ALA A 154 15.04 5.91 3.83
N GLY A 155 15.68 6.07 5.00
CA GLY A 155 16.58 5.10 5.58
C GLY A 155 15.93 3.72 5.80
N PHE A 156 14.67 3.69 6.25
CA PHE A 156 13.93 2.43 6.35
C PHE A 156 13.86 1.68 5.00
N TYR A 157 13.52 2.36 3.91
CA TYR A 157 13.49 1.72 2.60
C TYR A 157 14.88 1.33 2.08
N GLU A 158 15.90 2.12 2.38
CA GLU A 158 17.28 1.80 2.03
C GLU A 158 17.80 0.55 2.79
N ASP A 159 17.66 0.56 4.09
CA ASP A 159 18.22 -0.48 4.96
C ASP A 159 17.45 -1.80 4.84
N VAL A 160 16.12 -1.75 4.93
CA VAL A 160 15.28 -2.96 4.97
C VAL A 160 15.11 -3.56 3.57
N PHE A 161 14.86 -2.73 2.55
CA PHE A 161 14.50 -3.19 1.21
C PHE A 161 15.54 -2.94 0.14
N ASN A 162 16.72 -2.38 0.50
CA ASN A 162 17.76 -2.05 -0.45
C ASN A 162 17.29 -1.11 -1.58
N PHE A 163 16.39 -0.19 -1.22
CA PHE A 163 16.01 0.88 -2.14
C PHE A 163 17.14 1.90 -2.20
N ARG A 164 17.07 2.76 -3.18
CA ARG A 164 17.98 3.90 -3.33
C ARG A 164 17.18 5.14 -3.64
N GLU A 165 17.67 6.27 -3.19
CA GLU A 165 17.21 7.56 -3.66
C GLU A 165 17.63 7.76 -5.11
N VAL A 166 16.68 8.08 -5.98
CA VAL A 166 16.94 8.37 -7.40
C VAL A 166 16.78 9.86 -7.68
N ARG A 167 16.06 10.59 -6.84
CA ARG A 167 15.86 12.02 -6.98
C ARG A 167 15.44 12.65 -5.65
N TYR A 168 16.01 13.83 -5.37
CA TYR A 168 15.62 14.70 -4.29
C TYR A 168 15.06 16.00 -4.88
N PHE A 169 13.97 16.49 -4.32
CA PHE A 169 13.39 17.77 -4.68
C PHE A 169 13.27 18.62 -3.41
N ASP A 170 13.77 19.85 -3.51
CA ASP A 170 13.50 20.91 -2.54
C ASP A 170 12.82 22.03 -3.32
N ILE A 171 11.53 22.14 -3.17
CA ILE A 171 10.69 23.06 -3.94
C ILE A 171 10.24 24.16 -3.00
N GLU A 172 10.84 25.33 -3.18
CA GLU A 172 10.38 26.57 -2.56
C GLU A 172 9.29 27.19 -3.43
N GLY A 173 8.04 27.07 -3.00
CA GLY A 173 6.92 27.76 -3.62
C GLY A 173 6.81 29.21 -3.12
N LYS A 174 6.03 30.03 -3.79
CA LYS A 174 5.79 31.42 -3.38
C LYS A 174 5.11 31.56 -2.01
N LEU A 175 4.35 30.54 -1.60
CA LEU A 175 3.57 30.53 -0.37
C LEU A 175 3.89 29.33 0.53
N THR A 176 4.24 28.20 -0.04
CA THR A 176 4.53 26.94 0.66
C THR A 176 5.64 26.19 -0.03
N GLY A 177 6.41 25.40 0.72
CA GLY A 177 7.48 24.56 0.20
C GLY A 177 7.26 23.08 0.51
N LEU A 178 7.88 22.21 -0.24
CA LEU A 178 7.93 20.78 0.03
C LEU A 178 9.32 20.21 -0.25
N ARG A 179 9.69 19.20 0.51
CA ARG A 179 10.83 18.34 0.24
C ARG A 179 10.32 16.97 -0.17
N SER A 180 10.95 16.36 -1.15
CA SER A 180 10.57 15.03 -1.62
C SER A 180 11.81 14.19 -1.92
N ARG A 181 11.83 12.96 -1.42
CA ARG A 181 12.83 11.94 -1.75
C ARG A 181 12.15 10.80 -2.52
N ALA A 182 12.54 10.59 -3.76
CA ALA A 182 12.01 9.52 -4.58
C ALA A 182 12.85 8.26 -4.36
N MET A 183 12.31 7.31 -3.57
CA MET A 183 12.93 6.03 -3.30
C MET A 183 12.53 5.01 -4.36
N THR A 184 13.47 4.19 -4.80
CA THR A 184 13.22 3.20 -5.86
C THR A 184 13.90 1.88 -5.51
N SER A 185 13.20 0.76 -5.77
CA SER A 185 13.78 -0.59 -5.67
C SER A 185 14.96 -0.79 -6.62
N ALA A 186 15.82 -1.77 -6.33
CA ALA A 186 17.01 -2.03 -7.11
C ALA A 186 16.73 -2.31 -8.60
N ASP A 187 15.57 -2.89 -8.92
CA ASP A 187 15.13 -3.16 -10.31
C ASP A 187 14.31 -2.00 -10.93
N GLY A 188 14.11 -0.91 -10.18
CA GLY A 188 13.42 0.30 -10.64
C GLY A 188 11.89 0.16 -10.78
N LYS A 189 11.30 -0.95 -10.33
CA LYS A 189 9.87 -1.23 -10.55
C LYS A 189 8.97 -0.73 -9.43
N ILE A 190 9.51 -0.57 -8.22
CA ILE A 190 8.77 -0.04 -7.09
C ILE A 190 9.31 1.35 -6.79
N ARG A 191 8.42 2.33 -6.77
CA ARG A 191 8.75 3.73 -6.53
C ARG A 191 7.90 4.27 -5.39
N ILE A 192 8.55 4.87 -4.42
CA ILE A 192 7.92 5.42 -3.22
C ILE A 192 8.47 6.84 -2.99
N PRO A 193 7.82 7.85 -3.54
CA PRO A 193 8.10 9.22 -3.15
C PRO A 193 7.69 9.45 -1.69
N ILE A 194 8.55 10.09 -0.93
CA ILE A 194 8.30 10.48 0.46
C ILE A 194 8.36 11.99 0.51
N ASN A 195 7.26 12.61 0.90
CA ASN A 195 7.13 14.06 0.96
C ASN A 195 7.06 14.53 2.41
N GLU A 196 7.77 15.61 2.66
CA GLU A 196 7.78 16.34 3.94
C GLU A 196 7.43 17.80 3.68
N SER A 197 6.61 18.39 4.53
CA SER A 197 6.32 19.81 4.46
C SER A 197 7.49 20.64 4.96
N ALA A 198 7.76 21.75 4.30
CA ALA A 198 8.67 22.76 4.79
C ALA A 198 7.99 23.78 5.74
N ASP A 199 6.65 23.81 5.78
CA ASP A 199 5.85 24.75 6.58
C ASP A 199 4.47 24.17 6.94
N ASP A 200 3.77 24.83 7.88
CA ASP A 200 2.49 24.38 8.41
C ASP A 200 1.27 24.70 7.51
N LYS A 201 1.47 25.35 6.37
CA LYS A 201 0.41 25.83 5.47
C LYS A 201 0.37 25.06 4.16
N SER A 202 1.24 24.08 3.99
CA SER A 202 1.31 23.28 2.76
C SER A 202 0.17 22.27 2.66
N GLN A 203 -0.09 21.78 1.45
CA GLN A 203 -1.01 20.67 1.22
C GLN A 203 -0.59 19.40 1.96
N ILE A 204 0.70 19.21 2.22
CA ILE A 204 1.21 18.09 3.01
C ILE A 204 0.78 18.24 4.46
N ALA A 205 0.93 19.43 5.05
CA ALA A 205 0.49 19.70 6.42
C ALA A 205 -1.02 19.57 6.56
N GLU A 206 -1.80 19.99 5.56
CA GLU A 206 -3.24 19.77 5.49
C GLU A 206 -3.59 18.28 5.48
N TYR A 207 -2.96 17.50 4.60
CA TYR A 207 -3.14 16.05 4.54
C TYR A 207 -2.85 15.37 5.89
N LEU A 208 -1.69 15.66 6.51
CA LEU A 208 -1.28 15.04 7.77
C LEU A 208 -2.29 15.32 8.90
N ARG A 209 -2.87 16.51 8.92
CA ARG A 209 -3.89 16.92 9.89
C ARG A 209 -5.21 16.20 9.64
N ASP A 210 -5.68 16.15 8.39
CA ASP A 210 -6.97 15.58 8.03
C ASP A 210 -6.92 14.03 8.09
N TYR A 211 -5.81 13.45 7.64
CA TYR A 211 -5.52 12.03 7.72
C TYR A 211 -5.18 11.57 9.15
N ARG A 212 -4.79 12.49 10.03
CA ARG A 212 -4.36 12.26 11.43
C ARG A 212 -3.13 11.39 11.55
N GLY A 213 -2.17 11.54 10.67
CA GLY A 213 -0.94 10.76 10.67
C GLY A 213 -0.19 10.77 9.36
N GLU A 214 0.89 10.00 9.33
CA GLU A 214 1.67 9.73 8.13
C GLU A 214 1.01 8.60 7.31
N GLY A 215 1.18 8.60 6.00
CA GLY A 215 0.64 7.51 5.19
C GLY A 215 0.65 7.75 3.69
N ILE A 216 0.01 6.84 2.97
CA ILE A 216 -0.13 6.90 1.51
C ILE A 216 -1.11 8.01 1.14
N GLN A 217 -0.59 9.03 0.48
CA GLN A 217 -1.36 10.18 0.06
C GLN A 217 -2.02 9.94 -1.30
N HIS A 218 -1.29 9.33 -2.25
CA HIS A 218 -1.86 8.91 -3.53
C HIS A 218 -1.17 7.70 -4.14
N ILE A 219 -1.87 7.07 -5.06
CA ILE A 219 -1.44 5.95 -5.89
C ILE A 219 -1.55 6.39 -7.34
N ALA A 220 -0.45 6.31 -8.11
CA ALA A 220 -0.40 6.69 -9.51
C ALA A 220 -0.09 5.50 -10.40
#